data_5d7c18596080d853a123641c43035899
#
_entry.id   5d7c18596080d853a123641c43035899
#
_cell.length_a   1.000
_cell.length_b   1.000
_cell.length_c   1.000
_cell.angle_alpha   90.00
_cell.angle_beta   90.00
_cell.angle_gamma   90.00
#
_symmetry.space_group_name_H-M   'P 1'
#
loop_
_entity.id
_entity.type
_entity.pdbx_description
1 polymer ?
#
loop_
_entity_poly.entity_id
_entity_poly.type
_entity_poly.pdbx_seq_one_letter_code
_entity_poly.pdbx_strand_id
1 'polypeptide(L)'
;MQNTTIRDYVFYILFGIGMGITLSLGGLSDFEQIHKLFILQNIPLLLVFCGAIGLTMLGFCTLCRKRDIPKKTLNGGTIPGSVMFGIGWAMTGACPSIALVQLGEGKFGALLTIFGILTGVWVYRAIAAPNFRLDTGVCGE
;
A
#
# COMPACT_ATOMS: atom_id res chain seq x y z
N MET A 1 9.79 22.12 -6.50
CA MET A 1 9.99 21.81 -5.07
C MET A 1 8.86 22.48 -4.30
N GLN A 2 7.88 21.69 -3.84
CA GLN A 2 6.81 22.22 -2.98
C GLN A 2 7.43 22.64 -1.65
N ASN A 3 7.22 23.91 -1.25
CA ASN A 3 7.57 24.38 0.08
C ASN A 3 6.69 23.65 1.09
N THR A 4 7.17 22.51 1.55
CA THR A 4 6.48 21.70 2.55
C THR A 4 6.61 22.43 3.89
N THR A 5 5.50 22.98 4.35
CA THR A 5 5.45 23.71 5.62
C THR A 5 5.52 22.72 6.78
N ILE A 6 6.09 23.11 7.93
CA ILE A 6 6.15 22.29 9.16
C ILE A 6 4.78 21.70 9.52
N ARG A 7 3.71 22.43 9.23
CA ARG A 7 2.32 21.98 9.40
C ARG A 7 2.02 20.71 8.60
N ASP A 8 2.54 20.58 7.37
CA ASP A 8 2.29 19.41 6.52
C ASP A 8 2.99 18.17 7.09
N TYR A 9 4.20 18.33 7.63
CA TYR A 9 4.89 17.22 8.32
C TYR A 9 4.12 16.74 9.56
N VAL A 10 3.55 17.65 10.35
CA VAL A 10 2.74 17.30 11.50
C VAL A 10 1.49 16.50 11.07
N PHE A 11 0.83 16.92 9.99
CA PHE A 11 -0.31 16.17 9.43
C PHE A 11 0.09 14.78 8.97
N TYR A 12 1.21 14.62 8.27
CA TYR A 12 1.68 13.30 7.82
C TYR A 12 2.04 12.38 9.01
N ILE A 13 2.67 12.92 10.04
CA ILE A 13 3.01 12.16 11.25
C ILE A 13 1.75 11.71 11.97
N LEU A 14 0.79 12.62 12.19
CA LEU A 14 -0.50 12.31 12.83
C LEU A 14 -1.26 11.23 12.05
N PHE A 15 -1.31 11.35 10.74
CA PHE A 15 -1.97 10.37 9.88
C PHE A 15 -1.27 9.01 9.91
N GLY A 16 0.06 9.01 9.91
CA GLY A 16 0.87 7.79 10.00
C GLY A 16 0.66 7.07 11.34
N ILE A 17 0.67 7.80 12.45
CA ILE A 17 0.39 7.25 13.79
C ILE A 17 -1.03 6.69 13.85
N GLY A 18 -2.03 7.45 13.39
CA GLY A 18 -3.42 7.00 13.36
C GLY A 18 -3.59 5.71 12.55
N MET A 19 -2.96 5.63 11.38
CA MET A 19 -2.98 4.44 10.54
C MET A 19 -2.29 3.25 11.22
N GLY A 20 -1.13 3.47 11.85
CA GLY A 20 -0.41 2.43 12.58
C GLY A 20 -1.24 1.84 13.73
N ILE A 21 -1.86 2.70 14.54
CA ILE A 21 -2.75 2.27 15.63
C ILE A 21 -3.94 1.47 15.09
N THR A 22 -4.56 1.94 14.02
CA THR A 22 -5.72 1.26 13.44
C THR A 22 -5.37 -0.12 12.89
N LEU A 23 -4.20 -0.27 12.25
CA LEU A 23 -3.72 -1.54 11.72
C LEU A 23 -3.35 -2.52 12.85
N SER A 24 -2.71 -2.02 13.92
CA SER A 24 -2.34 -2.84 15.07
C SER A 24 -3.57 -3.31 15.85
N LEU A 25 -4.50 -2.40 16.20
CA LEU A 25 -5.73 -2.75 16.90
C LEU A 25 -6.68 -3.60 16.04
N GLY A 26 -6.66 -3.45 14.73
CA GLY A 26 -7.43 -4.26 13.79
C GLY A 26 -6.92 -5.69 13.63
N GLY A 27 -5.78 -6.03 14.24
CA GLY A 27 -5.15 -7.37 14.11
C GLY A 27 -4.56 -7.63 12.72
N LEU A 28 -4.47 -6.61 11.87
CA LEU A 28 -3.90 -6.71 10.52
C LEU A 28 -2.36 -6.83 10.53
N SER A 29 -1.73 -6.67 11.69
CA SER A 29 -0.30 -6.93 11.90
C SER A 29 0.01 -8.41 12.17
N ASP A 30 -1.01 -9.24 12.42
CA ASP A 30 -0.86 -10.67 12.67
C ASP A 30 -0.97 -11.48 11.38
N PHE A 31 0.10 -12.20 11.05
CA PHE A 31 0.17 -13.04 9.86
C PHE A 31 -0.95 -14.10 9.84
N GLU A 32 -1.27 -14.66 10.99
CA GLU A 32 -2.34 -15.68 11.11
C GLU A 32 -3.71 -15.10 10.77
N GLN A 33 -4.00 -13.87 11.20
CA GLN A 33 -5.26 -13.19 10.90
C GLN A 33 -5.40 -12.88 9.41
N ILE A 34 -4.32 -12.43 8.78
CA ILE A 34 -4.29 -12.15 7.34
C ILE A 34 -4.43 -13.46 6.54
N HIS A 35 -3.76 -14.53 6.97
CA HIS A 35 -3.89 -15.83 6.33
C HIS A 35 -5.33 -16.36 6.40
N LYS A 36 -5.99 -16.25 7.55
CA LYS A 36 -7.41 -16.58 7.72
C LYS A 36 -8.34 -15.71 6.86
N LEU A 37 -7.97 -14.46 6.62
CA LEU A 37 -8.70 -13.57 5.70
C LEU A 37 -8.66 -14.12 4.26
N PHE A 38 -7.49 -14.54 3.76
CA PHE A 38 -7.33 -15.08 2.41
C PHE A 38 -8.01 -16.44 2.23
N ILE A 39 -8.10 -17.25 3.28
CA ILE A 39 -8.82 -18.53 3.26
C ILE A 39 -10.34 -18.34 3.49
N LEU A 40 -10.80 -17.08 3.66
CA LEU A 40 -12.20 -16.75 3.91
C LEU A 40 -12.76 -17.32 5.24
N GLN A 41 -11.91 -17.65 6.19
CA GLN A 41 -12.32 -18.13 7.50
C GLN A 41 -12.73 -17.00 8.46
N ASN A 42 -12.21 -15.80 8.25
CA ASN A 42 -12.53 -14.64 9.09
C ASN A 42 -13.43 -13.65 8.34
N ILE A 43 -14.72 -14.01 8.24
CA ILE A 43 -15.73 -13.20 7.54
C ILE A 43 -15.87 -11.78 8.13
N PRO A 44 -15.85 -11.55 9.47
CA PRO A 44 -15.91 -10.21 10.02
C PRO A 44 -14.78 -9.30 9.53
N LEU A 45 -13.55 -9.81 9.49
CA LEU A 45 -12.39 -9.04 9.02
C LEU A 45 -12.49 -8.74 7.53
N LEU A 46 -12.99 -9.69 6.73
CA LEU A 46 -13.26 -9.49 5.31
C LEU A 46 -14.30 -8.39 5.08
N LEU A 47 -15.39 -8.37 5.87
CA LEU A 47 -16.42 -7.35 5.77
C LEU A 47 -15.89 -5.96 6.12
N VAL A 48 -15.04 -5.84 7.15
CA VAL A 48 -14.39 -4.58 7.51
C VAL A 48 -13.48 -4.11 6.36
N PHE A 49 -12.73 -5.00 5.76
CA PHE A 49 -11.84 -4.69 4.64
C PHE A 49 -12.61 -4.23 3.40
N CYS A 50 -13.64 -4.97 3.00
CA CYS A 50 -14.52 -4.59 1.89
C CYS A 50 -15.29 -3.28 2.18
N GLY A 51 -15.73 -3.09 3.42
CA GLY A 51 -16.39 -1.87 3.89
C GLY A 51 -15.48 -0.65 3.79
N ALA A 52 -14.21 -0.79 4.19
CA ALA A 52 -13.21 0.27 4.08
C ALA A 52 -12.95 0.66 2.61
N ILE A 53 -12.83 -0.32 1.72
CA ILE A 53 -12.69 -0.09 0.27
C ILE A 53 -13.92 0.62 -0.27
N GLY A 54 -15.12 0.15 0.06
CA GLY A 54 -16.37 0.75 -0.40
C GLY A 54 -16.54 2.20 0.10
N LEU A 55 -16.22 2.45 1.37
CA LEU A 55 -16.26 3.79 1.95
C LEU A 55 -15.27 4.74 1.28
N THR A 56 -14.06 4.27 1.01
CA THR A 56 -13.04 5.04 0.30
C THR A 56 -13.48 5.35 -1.13
N MET A 57 -14.06 4.37 -1.83
CA MET A 57 -14.58 4.54 -3.18
C MET A 57 -15.73 5.56 -3.23
N LEU A 58 -16.67 5.49 -2.27
CA LEU A 58 -17.74 6.48 -2.12
C LEU A 58 -17.18 7.87 -1.79
N GLY A 59 -16.22 7.96 -0.88
CA GLY A 59 -15.53 9.22 -0.56
C GLY A 59 -14.87 9.83 -1.78
N PHE A 60 -14.14 9.04 -2.56
CA PHE A 60 -13.53 9.49 -3.82
C PHE A 60 -14.59 9.95 -4.83
N CYS A 61 -15.66 9.19 -4.99
CA CYS A 61 -16.71 9.52 -5.95
C CYS A 61 -17.45 10.83 -5.61
N THR A 62 -17.60 11.12 -4.32
CA THR A 62 -18.28 12.34 -3.84
C THR A 62 -17.37 13.57 -3.79
N LEU A 63 -16.14 13.42 -3.27
CA LEU A 63 -15.20 14.54 -3.12
C LEU A 63 -14.50 14.90 -4.44
N CYS A 64 -14.16 13.89 -5.26
CA CYS A 64 -13.41 14.10 -6.49
C CYS A 64 -14.28 14.47 -7.70
N ARG A 65 -15.61 14.33 -7.57
CA ARG A 65 -16.56 14.69 -8.65
C ARG A 65 -16.50 16.18 -9.04
N LYS A 66 -16.01 17.04 -8.14
CA LYS A 66 -15.89 18.50 -8.35
C LYS A 66 -14.49 18.97 -8.68
N ARG A 67 -13.49 18.08 -8.72
CA ARG A 67 -12.11 18.44 -9.08
C ARG A 67 -11.73 17.77 -10.38
N ASP A 68 -11.23 18.57 -11.34
CA ASP A 68 -10.55 18.07 -12.54
C ASP A 68 -9.26 17.37 -12.11
N ILE A 69 -9.36 16.06 -11.88
CA ILE A 69 -8.19 15.23 -11.60
C ILE A 69 -7.59 14.89 -12.96
N PRO A 70 -6.31 15.19 -13.20
CA PRO A 70 -5.66 14.80 -14.45
C PRO A 70 -5.76 13.28 -14.61
N LYS A 71 -6.42 12.86 -15.70
CA LYS A 71 -6.59 11.44 -16.03
C LYS A 71 -5.20 10.86 -16.30
N LYS A 72 -4.69 10.06 -15.39
CA LYS A 72 -3.44 9.34 -15.59
C LYS A 72 -3.66 8.31 -16.71
N THR A 73 -2.86 8.39 -17.75
CA THR A 73 -2.88 7.42 -18.86
C THR A 73 -2.44 6.05 -18.33
N LEU A 74 -3.18 5.00 -18.66
CA LEU A 74 -2.80 3.64 -18.35
C LEU A 74 -1.60 3.24 -19.20
N ASN A 75 -0.43 3.15 -18.59
CA ASN A 75 0.76 2.64 -19.24
C ASN A 75 0.71 1.12 -19.35
N GLY A 76 1.29 0.55 -20.41
CA GLY A 76 1.31 -0.88 -20.64
C GLY A 76 1.94 -1.70 -19.49
N GLY A 77 2.74 -1.08 -18.63
CA GLY A 77 3.32 -1.69 -17.44
C GLY A 77 2.38 -1.78 -16.23
N THR A 78 1.24 -1.06 -16.25
CA THR A 78 0.32 -1.04 -15.10
C THR A 78 -0.31 -2.41 -14.84
N ILE A 79 -0.72 -3.11 -15.89
CA ILE A 79 -1.36 -4.43 -15.77
C ILE A 79 -0.37 -5.49 -15.22
N PRO A 80 0.81 -5.72 -15.84
CA PRO A 80 1.75 -6.71 -15.31
C PRO A 80 2.27 -6.33 -13.91
N GLY A 81 2.48 -5.04 -13.64
CA GLY A 81 2.89 -4.56 -12.32
C GLY A 81 1.86 -4.83 -11.23
N SER A 82 0.57 -4.61 -11.50
CA SER A 82 -0.50 -4.89 -10.54
C SER A 82 -0.68 -6.39 -10.29
N VAL A 83 -0.50 -7.23 -11.29
CA VAL A 83 -0.54 -8.70 -11.14
C VAL A 83 0.62 -9.17 -10.26
N MET A 84 1.85 -8.72 -10.54
CA MET A 84 3.02 -9.07 -9.72
C MET A 84 2.88 -8.58 -8.28
N PHE A 85 2.36 -7.37 -8.09
CA PHE A 85 2.07 -6.85 -6.76
C PHE A 85 1.04 -7.71 -6.02
N GLY A 86 -0.04 -8.11 -6.69
CA GLY A 86 -1.08 -8.97 -6.12
C GLY A 86 -0.54 -10.33 -5.70
N ILE A 87 0.30 -10.96 -6.52
CA ILE A 87 0.97 -12.23 -6.18
C ILE A 87 1.88 -12.06 -4.95
N GLY A 88 2.71 -11.01 -4.95
CA GLY A 88 3.60 -10.72 -3.81
C GLY A 88 2.82 -10.49 -2.52
N TRP A 89 1.72 -9.74 -2.59
CA TRP A 89 0.85 -9.49 -1.46
C TRP A 89 0.15 -10.78 -0.95
N ALA A 90 -0.33 -11.61 -1.85
CA ALA A 90 -0.92 -12.89 -1.48
C ALA A 90 0.07 -13.84 -0.79
N MET A 91 1.35 -13.80 -1.17
CA MET A 91 2.40 -14.63 -0.57
C MET A 91 2.86 -14.11 0.80
N THR A 92 3.01 -12.80 0.95
CA THR A 92 3.54 -12.20 2.19
C THR A 92 2.45 -11.80 3.18
N GLY A 93 1.21 -11.59 2.71
CA GLY A 93 0.13 -11.05 3.52
C GLY A 93 0.40 -9.62 4.04
N ALA A 94 1.48 -9.00 3.62
CA ALA A 94 1.92 -7.72 4.14
C ALA A 94 2.04 -6.66 3.05
N CYS A 95 1.32 -5.55 3.21
CA CYS A 95 1.63 -4.33 2.48
C CYS A 95 2.80 -3.59 3.16
N PRO A 96 3.44 -2.62 2.50
CA PRO A 96 4.54 -1.87 3.11
C PRO A 96 4.21 -1.26 4.47
N SER A 97 2.97 -0.79 4.67
CA SER A 97 2.51 -0.23 5.93
C SER A 97 2.45 -1.28 7.05
N ILE A 98 1.93 -2.47 6.74
CA ILE A 98 1.83 -3.57 7.69
C ILE A 98 3.23 -4.06 8.08
N ALA A 99 4.16 -4.15 7.13
CA ALA A 99 5.54 -4.55 7.42
C ALA A 99 6.23 -3.59 8.40
N LEU A 100 5.97 -2.28 8.28
CA LEU A 100 6.50 -1.27 9.21
C LEU A 100 5.85 -1.38 10.60
N VAL A 101 4.55 -1.65 10.67
CA VAL A 101 3.85 -1.86 11.95
C VAL A 101 4.37 -3.11 12.66
N GLN A 102 4.52 -4.23 11.93
CA GLN A 102 5.09 -5.47 12.45
C GLN A 102 6.52 -5.27 12.99
N LEU A 103 7.32 -4.45 12.30
CA LEU A 103 8.66 -4.11 12.80
C LEU A 103 8.57 -3.29 14.10
N GLY A 104 7.63 -2.34 14.20
CA GLY A 104 7.38 -1.57 15.42
C GLY A 104 6.89 -2.43 16.59
N GLU A 105 6.18 -3.52 16.30
CA GLU A 105 5.75 -4.54 17.29
C GLU A 105 6.87 -5.52 17.67
N GLY A 106 8.06 -5.40 17.09
CA GLY A 106 9.19 -6.27 17.37
C GLY A 106 9.18 -7.61 16.61
N LYS A 107 8.35 -7.75 15.60
CA LYS A 107 8.28 -8.94 14.74
C LYS A 107 9.39 -8.89 13.68
N PHE A 108 10.57 -9.41 13.99
CA PHE A 108 11.76 -9.35 13.14
C PHE A 108 11.60 -10.00 11.75
N GLY A 109 10.63 -10.92 11.59
CA GLY A 109 10.29 -11.48 10.29
C GLY A 109 9.90 -10.43 9.21
N ALA A 110 9.38 -9.28 9.67
CA ALA A 110 9.03 -8.16 8.80
C ALA A 110 10.25 -7.53 8.08
N LEU A 111 11.45 -7.68 8.63
CA LEU A 111 12.71 -7.22 7.99
C LEU A 111 12.92 -7.89 6.63
N LEU A 112 12.64 -9.19 6.51
CA LEU A 112 12.74 -9.90 5.24
C LEU A 112 11.77 -9.34 4.20
N THR A 113 10.55 -9.01 4.64
CA THR A 113 9.53 -8.41 3.76
C THR A 113 9.97 -7.02 3.30
N ILE A 114 10.47 -6.18 4.21
CA ILE A 114 10.98 -4.84 3.87
C ILE A 114 12.15 -4.93 2.91
N PHE A 115 13.10 -5.83 3.17
CA PHE A 115 14.24 -6.05 2.29
C PHE A 115 13.80 -6.53 0.91
N GLY A 116 12.82 -7.44 0.85
CA GLY A 116 12.22 -7.89 -0.40
C GLY A 116 11.57 -6.76 -1.20
N ILE A 117 10.82 -5.87 -0.52
CA ILE A 117 10.20 -4.69 -1.15
C ILE A 117 11.27 -3.76 -1.73
N LEU A 118 12.31 -3.41 -0.95
CA LEU A 118 13.38 -2.53 -1.39
C LEU A 118 14.14 -3.12 -2.58
N THR A 119 14.47 -4.41 -2.51
CA THR A 119 15.15 -5.13 -3.59
C THR A 119 14.27 -5.17 -4.84
N GLY A 120 12.98 -5.47 -4.70
CA GLY A 120 12.03 -5.50 -5.81
C GLY A 120 11.91 -4.15 -6.52
N VAL A 121 11.79 -3.07 -5.76
CA VAL A 121 11.75 -1.70 -6.32
C VAL A 121 13.08 -1.37 -7.01
N TRP A 122 14.20 -1.73 -6.41
CA TRP A 122 15.53 -1.49 -7.03
C TRP A 122 15.70 -2.25 -8.35
N VAL A 123 15.36 -3.54 -8.37
CA VAL A 123 15.41 -4.39 -9.57
C VAL A 123 14.50 -3.83 -10.66
N TYR A 124 13.28 -3.44 -10.30
CA TYR A 124 12.35 -2.83 -11.26
C TYR A 124 12.94 -1.56 -11.88
N ARG A 125 13.45 -0.65 -11.06
CA ARG A 125 14.01 0.63 -11.55
C ARG A 125 15.29 0.45 -12.34
N ALA A 126 16.15 -0.51 -11.97
CA ALA A 126 17.42 -0.74 -12.63
C ALA A 126 17.29 -1.53 -13.92
N ILE A 127 16.38 -2.50 -14.00
CA ILE A 127 16.31 -3.47 -15.09
C ILE A 127 15.05 -3.30 -15.94
N ALA A 128 13.89 -3.24 -15.32
CA ALA A 128 12.61 -3.26 -16.04
C ALA A 128 12.26 -1.91 -16.67
N ALA A 129 12.43 -0.82 -15.93
CA ALA A 129 12.07 0.51 -16.41
C ALA A 129 12.81 0.93 -17.69
N PRO A 130 14.16 0.81 -17.78
CA PRO A 130 14.88 1.20 -18.99
C PRO A 130 14.64 0.25 -20.18
N ASN A 131 14.52 -1.07 -19.94
CA ASN A 131 14.37 -2.05 -21.00
C ASN A 131 13.00 -2.03 -21.67
N PHE A 132 11.94 -1.78 -20.90
CA PHE A 132 10.57 -1.82 -21.40
C PHE A 132 9.93 -0.44 -21.59
N ARG A 133 10.69 0.66 -21.42
CA ARG A 133 10.16 2.04 -21.45
C ARG A 133 8.92 2.20 -20.54
N LEU A 134 8.94 1.52 -19.39
CA LEU A 134 7.89 1.59 -18.41
C LEU A 134 8.07 2.83 -17.53
N ASP A 135 6.96 3.31 -16.99
CA ASP A 135 6.95 4.43 -16.04
C ASP A 135 7.83 4.09 -14.81
N THR A 136 8.76 4.95 -14.49
CA THR A 136 9.66 4.79 -13.33
C THR A 136 8.95 4.97 -11.97
N GLY A 137 7.64 5.27 -11.98
CA GLY A 137 6.84 5.47 -10.77
C GLY A 137 7.15 6.77 -10.04
N VAL A 138 7.84 7.71 -10.67
CA VAL A 138 8.07 9.04 -10.10
C VAL A 138 6.83 9.90 -10.38
N CYS A 139 6.17 10.35 -9.31
CA CYS A 139 5.06 11.28 -9.45
C CYS A 139 5.60 12.62 -9.96
N GLY A 140 5.32 12.97 -11.22
CA GLY A 140 5.65 14.30 -11.74
C GLY A 140 6.34 14.36 -13.11
N GLU A 141 6.45 13.23 -13.85
CA GLU A 141 6.79 13.27 -15.28
C GLU A 141 5.56 13.01 -16.15
#